data_d856952119418ac3950008235d77f7e8
#
_entry.id   d856952119418ac3950008235d77f7e8
#
_cell.length_a   1.000
_cell.length_b   1.000
_cell.length_c   1.000
_cell.angle_alpha   90.00
_cell.angle_beta   90.00
_cell.angle_gamma   90.00
#
_symmetry.space_group_name_H-M   'P 1'
#
loop_
_entity.id
_entity.type
_entity.pdbx_description
1 polymer ?
#
loop_
_entity_poly.entity_id
_entity_poly.type
_entity_poly.pdbx_seq_one_letter_code
_entity_poly.pdbx_strand_id
1 'polypeptide(L)'
;MGRSKRTIRITAFVVGYDYIARMKRLIAACEKPGSGRLIHPWLGSMEVTPTDLSAPVFESNRVASVSLTFVESGKLQYPNALLDVGAKCLSAAQLLVNAEFDEFVKTFDLSGAQDFVKEAVGLDLQGILNSETVQSVCDAFDLADELATLSHDVITLAEGGADALFNRVLDTYGLQGFASTVHAWTDVSHRFRSLTQSSELNSAKPQAVASRTTSERIEKANAAGQAMIRGLSVANMVVAASEIGTSNDRLDASTPVQTAPYDDLIAVRNEILEAIDEESLKVSSDPIYEALCESRSAVYEAITQRAENQARLVSFKPSSVQPALVLAYDYYGDASREAEIVGRNKIRHSGFVPAVELKLLNE
;
A
#
# COMPACT_ATOMS: atom_id res chain seq x y z
N MET A 1 -30.19 -1.51 7.53
CA MET A 1 -31.35 -2.46 7.56
C MET A 1 -31.28 -3.30 6.29
N GLY A 2 -31.13 -4.62 6.39
CA GLY A 2 -31.10 -5.54 5.26
C GLY A 2 -32.50 -5.81 4.72
N ARG A 3 -32.59 -6.09 3.40
CA ARG A 3 -33.83 -6.46 2.74
C ARG A 3 -34.34 -7.78 3.32
N SER A 4 -35.62 -7.85 3.73
CA SER A 4 -36.26 -9.07 4.22
C SER A 4 -36.27 -10.14 3.13
N LYS A 5 -35.99 -11.40 3.49
CA LYS A 5 -36.05 -12.55 2.58
C LYS A 5 -37.47 -12.73 2.07
N ARG A 6 -37.65 -12.86 0.76
CA ARG A 6 -38.97 -13.09 0.16
C ARG A 6 -39.29 -14.57 0.19
N THR A 7 -40.50 -14.89 0.62
CA THR A 7 -41.08 -16.23 0.52
C THR A 7 -42.04 -16.25 -0.65
N ILE A 8 -41.85 -17.17 -1.60
CA ILE A 8 -42.65 -17.29 -2.82
C ILE A 8 -43.37 -18.63 -2.76
N ARG A 9 -44.67 -18.59 -2.87
CA ARG A 9 -45.52 -19.79 -2.91
C ARG A 9 -46.07 -19.95 -4.32
N ILE A 10 -45.87 -21.12 -4.90
CA ILE A 10 -46.30 -21.45 -6.26
C ILE A 10 -47.04 -22.78 -6.25
N THR A 11 -48.22 -22.84 -6.89
CA THR A 11 -48.86 -24.09 -7.17
C THR A 11 -48.59 -24.48 -8.64
N ALA A 12 -47.83 -25.55 -8.83
CA ALA A 12 -47.49 -26.04 -10.15
C ALA A 12 -48.50 -27.10 -10.62
N PHE A 13 -48.99 -26.95 -11.82
CA PHE A 13 -49.84 -27.94 -12.50
C PHE A 13 -49.06 -28.61 -13.64
N VAL A 14 -49.04 -29.91 -13.61
CA VAL A 14 -48.42 -30.72 -14.69
C VAL A 14 -49.50 -31.49 -15.43
N VAL A 15 -49.56 -31.26 -16.73
CA VAL A 15 -50.64 -31.79 -17.60
C VAL A 15 -49.99 -32.58 -18.74
N GLY A 16 -50.63 -33.67 -19.17
CA GLY A 16 -50.25 -34.44 -20.34
C GLY A 16 -50.17 -35.94 -20.10
N TYR A 17 -49.87 -36.71 -21.14
CA TYR A 17 -49.80 -38.18 -21.07
C TYR A 17 -48.68 -38.66 -20.13
N ASP A 18 -47.62 -37.90 -20.01
CA ASP A 18 -46.43 -38.20 -19.18
C ASP A 18 -46.37 -37.41 -17.88
N TYR A 19 -47.53 -36.92 -17.41
CA TYR A 19 -47.63 -36.04 -16.22
C TYR A 19 -47.00 -36.61 -14.98
N ILE A 20 -47.03 -37.94 -14.75
CA ILE A 20 -46.41 -38.58 -13.60
C ILE A 20 -44.88 -38.49 -13.71
N ALA A 21 -44.32 -38.72 -14.87
CA ALA A 21 -42.87 -38.68 -15.09
C ALA A 21 -42.34 -37.23 -14.97
N ARG A 22 -43.10 -36.25 -15.45
CA ARG A 22 -42.78 -34.81 -15.32
C ARG A 22 -42.87 -34.34 -13.87
N MET A 23 -43.90 -34.78 -13.12
CA MET A 23 -44.05 -34.46 -11.70
C MET A 23 -42.88 -35.02 -10.89
N LYS A 24 -42.48 -36.27 -11.12
CA LYS A 24 -41.30 -36.85 -10.45
C LYS A 24 -40.03 -36.11 -10.75
N ARG A 25 -39.82 -35.62 -11.97
CA ARG A 25 -38.67 -34.79 -12.32
C ARG A 25 -38.67 -33.45 -11.61
N LEU A 26 -39.84 -32.81 -11.48
CA LEU A 26 -40.00 -31.54 -10.77
C LEU A 26 -39.67 -31.72 -9.27
N ILE A 27 -40.21 -32.76 -8.65
CA ILE A 27 -39.92 -33.08 -7.22
C ILE A 27 -38.41 -33.37 -7.05
N ALA A 28 -37.83 -34.22 -7.88
CA ALA A 28 -36.40 -34.51 -7.82
C ALA A 28 -35.50 -33.28 -8.04
N ALA A 29 -35.96 -32.31 -8.82
CA ALA A 29 -35.24 -31.05 -9.00
C ALA A 29 -35.30 -30.16 -7.75
N CYS A 30 -36.44 -30.17 -7.02
CA CYS A 30 -36.63 -29.42 -5.79
C CYS A 30 -35.93 -30.09 -4.58
N GLU A 31 -35.75 -31.40 -4.61
CA GLU A 31 -35.08 -32.15 -3.55
C GLU A 31 -33.53 -32.13 -3.65
N LYS A 32 -32.98 -31.62 -4.75
CA LYS A 32 -31.54 -31.47 -4.86
C LYS A 32 -31.01 -30.48 -3.82
N PRO A 33 -29.94 -30.80 -3.09
CA PRO A 33 -29.36 -29.88 -2.14
C PRO A 33 -28.76 -28.66 -2.85
N GLY A 34 -28.95 -27.48 -2.26
CA GLY A 34 -28.44 -26.21 -2.77
C GLY A 34 -29.53 -25.26 -3.27
N SER A 35 -29.11 -24.08 -3.76
CA SER A 35 -30.00 -23.11 -4.39
C SER A 35 -30.22 -23.46 -5.86
N GLY A 36 -31.45 -23.20 -6.33
CA GLY A 36 -31.85 -23.33 -7.73
C GLY A 36 -32.26 -22.01 -8.34
N ARG A 37 -32.24 -21.93 -9.66
CA ARG A 37 -32.70 -20.76 -10.40
C ARG A 37 -34.20 -20.84 -10.67
N LEU A 38 -34.98 -19.92 -10.09
CA LEU A 38 -36.39 -19.74 -10.37
C LEU A 38 -36.59 -18.59 -11.35
N ILE A 39 -37.33 -18.84 -12.44
CA ILE A 39 -37.75 -17.80 -13.39
C ILE A 39 -39.23 -17.53 -13.10
N HIS A 40 -39.52 -16.39 -12.46
CA HIS A 40 -40.88 -15.97 -12.14
C HIS A 40 -41.35 -14.94 -13.17
N PRO A 41 -42.58 -15.05 -13.72
CA PRO A 41 -43.08 -14.18 -14.81
C PRO A 41 -43.02 -12.68 -14.49
N TRP A 42 -43.23 -12.33 -13.20
CA TRP A 42 -43.33 -10.93 -12.75
C TRP A 42 -42.13 -10.47 -11.97
N LEU A 43 -41.40 -11.38 -11.31
CA LEU A 43 -40.27 -11.06 -10.45
C LEU A 43 -38.91 -11.31 -11.15
N GLY A 44 -38.93 -11.84 -12.38
CA GLY A 44 -37.72 -12.15 -13.12
C GLY A 44 -37.00 -13.41 -12.60
N SER A 45 -35.70 -13.49 -12.89
CA SER A 45 -34.87 -14.62 -12.52
C SER A 45 -34.23 -14.37 -11.15
N MET A 46 -34.35 -15.35 -10.25
CA MET A 46 -33.80 -15.28 -8.91
C MET A 46 -33.27 -16.64 -8.44
N GLU A 47 -32.32 -16.63 -7.54
CA GLU A 47 -31.87 -17.84 -6.85
C GLU A 47 -32.76 -18.11 -5.65
N VAL A 48 -33.26 -19.32 -5.54
CA VAL A 48 -34.18 -19.73 -4.48
C VAL A 48 -33.82 -21.07 -3.92
N THR A 49 -34.15 -21.28 -2.65
CA THR A 49 -34.05 -22.59 -2.01
C THR A 49 -35.47 -23.07 -1.69
N PRO A 50 -35.87 -24.26 -2.12
CA PRO A 50 -37.15 -24.83 -1.72
C PRO A 50 -37.13 -25.13 -0.22
N THR A 51 -38.17 -24.67 0.49
CA THR A 51 -38.30 -24.86 1.95
C THR A 51 -39.44 -25.77 2.30
N ASP A 52 -40.43 -25.84 1.45
CA ASP A 52 -41.59 -26.73 1.67
C ASP A 52 -42.12 -27.26 0.34
N LEU A 53 -42.42 -28.55 0.30
CA LEU A 53 -42.93 -29.28 -0.85
C LEU A 53 -44.13 -30.09 -0.37
N SER A 54 -45.33 -29.73 -0.83
CA SER A 54 -46.51 -30.54 -0.53
C SER A 54 -46.50 -31.86 -1.26
N ALA A 55 -47.21 -32.86 -0.75
CA ALA A 55 -47.45 -34.10 -1.50
C ALA A 55 -48.18 -33.81 -2.81
N PRO A 56 -47.80 -34.43 -3.93
CA PRO A 56 -48.46 -34.21 -5.22
C PRO A 56 -49.86 -34.78 -5.17
N VAL A 57 -50.82 -34.00 -5.66
CA VAL A 57 -52.20 -34.45 -5.84
C VAL A 57 -52.42 -34.83 -7.26
N PHE A 58 -52.82 -36.08 -7.50
CA PHE A 58 -53.12 -36.61 -8.83
C PHE A 58 -54.64 -36.52 -9.04
N GLU A 59 -55.04 -35.68 -9.96
CA GLU A 59 -56.44 -35.51 -10.32
C GLU A 59 -56.84 -36.41 -11.52
N SER A 60 -58.15 -36.63 -11.68
CA SER A 60 -58.66 -37.27 -12.92
C SER A 60 -58.32 -36.37 -14.13
N ASN A 61 -58.19 -36.95 -15.31
CA ASN A 61 -57.85 -36.25 -16.55
C ASN A 61 -56.37 -35.88 -16.78
N ARG A 62 -55.43 -36.66 -16.25
CA ARG A 62 -53.99 -36.50 -16.53
C ARG A 62 -53.39 -35.17 -16.03
N VAL A 63 -53.87 -34.71 -14.89
CA VAL A 63 -53.38 -33.52 -14.24
C VAL A 63 -52.81 -33.90 -12.87
N ALA A 64 -51.65 -33.38 -12.53
CA ALA A 64 -51.12 -33.44 -11.19
C ALA A 64 -50.77 -32.03 -10.71
N SER A 65 -51.06 -31.72 -9.44
CA SER A 65 -50.72 -30.44 -8.82
C SER A 65 -49.81 -30.62 -7.62
N VAL A 66 -48.94 -29.65 -7.38
CA VAL A 66 -48.00 -29.63 -6.23
C VAL A 66 -47.83 -28.18 -5.79
N SER A 67 -47.88 -27.94 -4.50
CA SER A 67 -47.55 -26.63 -3.90
C SER A 67 -46.11 -26.57 -3.46
N LEU A 68 -45.41 -25.53 -3.86
CA LEU A 68 -44.00 -25.31 -3.65
C LEU A 68 -43.81 -23.99 -2.91
N THR A 69 -43.02 -24.00 -1.87
CA THR A 69 -42.62 -22.79 -1.16
C THR A 69 -41.13 -22.60 -1.31
N PHE A 70 -40.75 -21.46 -1.86
CA PHE A 70 -39.35 -21.08 -2.07
C PHE A 70 -39.01 -19.87 -1.20
N VAL A 71 -37.78 -19.84 -0.70
CA VAL A 71 -37.19 -18.67 -0.06
C VAL A 71 -36.05 -18.15 -0.93
N GLU A 72 -36.06 -16.85 -1.18
CA GLU A 72 -34.97 -16.19 -1.92
C GLU A 72 -33.63 -16.49 -1.23
N SER A 73 -32.76 -17.20 -1.92
CA SER A 73 -31.40 -17.51 -1.47
C SER A 73 -30.53 -16.30 -1.80
N GLY A 74 -30.33 -15.40 -0.85
CA GLY A 74 -29.32 -14.38 -0.97
C GLY A 74 -27.94 -15.05 -1.04
N LYS A 75 -27.11 -14.66 -2.02
CA LYS A 75 -25.68 -14.89 -1.88
C LYS A 75 -25.29 -14.32 -0.53
N LEU A 76 -24.70 -15.11 0.35
CA LEU A 76 -24.00 -14.63 1.51
C LEU A 76 -22.86 -13.76 0.96
N GLN A 77 -23.16 -12.48 0.71
CA GLN A 77 -22.12 -11.47 0.71
C GLN A 77 -21.79 -11.33 2.20
N TYR A 78 -20.80 -12.10 2.64
CA TYR A 78 -20.03 -11.64 3.77
C TYR A 78 -19.60 -10.23 3.37
N PRO A 79 -19.86 -9.18 4.18
CA PRO A 79 -19.07 -7.99 4.01
C PRO A 79 -17.63 -8.50 4.12
N ASN A 80 -16.93 -8.58 3.01
CA ASN A 80 -15.49 -8.60 3.08
C ASN A 80 -15.23 -7.40 3.98
N ALA A 81 -14.73 -7.65 5.19
CA ALA A 81 -14.05 -6.61 5.91
C ALA A 81 -13.06 -6.10 4.86
N LEU A 82 -13.31 -4.92 4.32
CA LEU A 82 -12.32 -4.23 3.53
C LEU A 82 -11.18 -4.08 4.53
N LEU A 83 -10.21 -5.00 4.45
CA LEU A 83 -8.97 -4.88 5.19
C LEU A 83 -8.45 -3.52 4.78
N ASP A 84 -8.42 -2.60 5.73
CA ASP A 84 -7.77 -1.32 5.52
C ASP A 84 -6.27 -1.60 5.44
N VAL A 85 -5.83 -1.88 4.21
CA VAL A 85 -4.41 -2.20 3.94
C VAL A 85 -3.50 -1.02 4.26
N GLY A 86 -4.02 0.21 4.23
CA GLY A 86 -3.31 1.39 4.70
C GLY A 86 -3.09 1.34 6.21
N ALA A 87 -4.12 1.05 7.00
CA ALA A 87 -3.99 0.87 8.45
C ALA A 87 -3.03 -0.26 8.80
N LYS A 88 -2.97 -1.34 7.99
CA LYS A 88 -1.99 -2.42 8.17
C LYS A 88 -0.55 -1.94 7.98
N CYS A 89 -0.28 -1.12 6.95
CA CYS A 89 1.04 -0.51 6.75
C CYS A 89 1.43 0.41 7.92
N LEU A 90 0.52 1.26 8.38
CA LEU A 90 0.76 2.14 9.53
C LEU A 90 1.07 1.34 10.79
N SER A 91 0.31 0.28 11.06
CA SER A 91 0.55 -0.63 12.17
C SER A 91 1.92 -1.32 12.08
N ALA A 92 2.31 -1.80 10.90
CA ALA A 92 3.60 -2.43 10.68
C ALA A 92 4.77 -1.44 10.85
N ALA A 93 4.63 -0.22 10.34
CA ALA A 93 5.60 0.85 10.54
C ALA A 93 5.78 1.19 12.03
N GLN A 94 4.69 1.27 12.79
CA GLN A 94 4.75 1.51 14.23
C GLN A 94 5.43 0.38 15.01
N LEU A 95 5.19 -0.88 14.61
CA LEU A 95 5.90 -2.04 15.18
C LEU A 95 7.40 -1.95 14.91
N LEU A 96 7.80 -1.56 13.71
CA LEU A 96 9.20 -1.39 13.35
C LEU A 96 9.84 -0.27 14.16
N VAL A 97 9.20 0.90 14.29
CA VAL A 97 9.69 2.02 15.11
C VAL A 97 9.87 1.60 16.58
N ASN A 98 8.93 0.86 17.14
CA ASN A 98 9.02 0.40 18.52
C ASN A 98 10.17 -0.60 18.71
N ALA A 99 10.37 -1.52 17.75
CA ALA A 99 11.47 -2.47 17.80
C ALA A 99 12.84 -1.79 17.66
N GLU A 100 12.93 -0.78 16.79
CA GLU A 100 14.14 0.06 16.64
C GLU A 100 14.43 0.85 17.92
N PHE A 101 13.40 1.42 18.55
CA PHE A 101 13.54 2.12 19.83
C PHE A 101 14.11 1.20 20.92
N ASP A 102 13.50 0.03 21.10
CA ASP A 102 13.93 -0.93 22.12
C ASP A 102 15.37 -1.40 21.90
N GLU A 103 15.78 -1.61 20.66
CA GLU A 103 17.15 -2.02 20.34
C GLU A 103 18.13 -0.86 20.47
N PHE A 104 17.75 0.34 20.06
CA PHE A 104 18.58 1.54 20.21
C PHE A 104 18.87 1.82 21.68
N VAL A 105 17.87 1.79 22.55
CA VAL A 105 18.03 2.01 24.00
C VAL A 105 18.97 0.97 24.64
N LYS A 106 18.94 -0.27 24.17
CA LYS A 106 19.85 -1.33 24.66
C LYS A 106 21.29 -1.16 24.18
N THR A 107 21.47 -0.65 22.97
CA THR A 107 22.80 -0.61 22.32
C THR A 107 23.49 0.73 22.47
N PHE A 108 22.74 1.82 22.56
CA PHE A 108 23.22 3.18 22.74
C PHE A 108 23.41 3.47 24.25
N ASP A 109 24.45 2.88 24.88
CA ASP A 109 24.73 3.08 26.28
C ASP A 109 25.94 3.99 26.47
N LEU A 110 25.67 5.24 26.81
CA LEU A 110 26.66 6.23 27.23
C LEU A 110 26.68 6.47 28.76
N SER A 111 25.96 5.63 29.52
CA SER A 111 25.93 5.74 30.99
C SER A 111 27.30 5.54 31.57
N GLY A 112 27.71 6.50 32.44
CA GLY A 112 29.06 6.50 33.04
C GLY A 112 30.21 6.76 32.05
N ALA A 113 29.93 7.14 30.81
CA ALA A 113 30.95 7.61 29.88
C ALA A 113 31.46 9.00 30.30
N GLN A 114 32.75 9.26 30.05
CA GLN A 114 33.32 10.59 30.25
C GLN A 114 32.75 11.59 29.24
N ASP A 115 32.69 12.86 29.60
CA ASP A 115 32.02 13.90 28.78
C ASP A 115 32.61 14.01 27.36
N PHE A 116 33.93 13.86 27.22
CA PHE A 116 34.55 13.87 25.88
C PHE A 116 34.10 12.71 24.97
N VAL A 117 33.66 11.57 25.55
CA VAL A 117 33.11 10.43 24.79
C VAL A 117 31.71 10.76 24.28
N LYS A 118 30.90 11.35 25.13
CA LYS A 118 29.54 11.81 24.77
C LYS A 118 29.62 12.89 23.72
N GLU A 119 30.54 13.85 23.89
CA GLU A 119 30.79 14.89 22.88
C GLU A 119 31.27 14.31 21.55
N ALA A 120 32.18 13.34 21.57
CA ALA A 120 32.65 12.68 20.34
C ALA A 120 31.53 11.95 19.61
N VAL A 121 30.67 11.21 20.31
CA VAL A 121 29.49 10.54 19.74
C VAL A 121 28.48 11.57 19.18
N GLY A 122 28.26 12.67 19.93
CA GLY A 122 27.40 13.76 19.47
C GLY A 122 27.91 14.41 18.19
N LEU A 123 29.22 14.67 18.07
CA LEU A 123 29.84 15.21 16.87
C LEU A 123 29.76 14.26 15.67
N ASP A 124 29.93 12.95 15.89
CA ASP A 124 29.82 11.95 14.85
C ASP A 124 28.37 11.85 14.34
N LEU A 125 27.38 11.85 15.25
CA LEU A 125 25.95 11.88 14.89
C LEU A 125 25.57 13.18 14.16
N GLN A 126 26.09 14.32 14.60
CA GLN A 126 25.92 15.60 13.92
C GLN A 126 26.49 15.55 12.49
N GLY A 127 27.63 14.93 12.29
CA GLY A 127 28.22 14.69 10.98
C GLY A 127 27.32 13.85 10.07
N ILE A 128 26.68 12.82 10.63
CA ILE A 128 25.71 11.98 9.88
C ILE A 128 24.48 12.80 9.50
N LEU A 129 23.88 13.54 10.43
CA LEU A 129 22.70 14.37 10.18
C LEU A 129 22.95 15.49 9.17
N ASN A 130 24.18 16.03 9.15
CA ASN A 130 24.60 17.05 8.20
C ASN A 130 25.11 16.48 6.86
N SER A 131 25.06 15.16 6.68
CA SER A 131 25.46 14.56 5.40
C SER A 131 24.54 15.00 4.25
N GLU A 132 25.08 15.13 3.06
CA GLU A 132 24.33 15.52 1.85
C GLU A 132 23.12 14.62 1.61
N THR A 133 23.26 13.32 1.93
CA THR A 133 22.20 12.33 1.76
C THR A 133 21.02 12.58 2.71
N VAL A 134 21.30 12.84 3.99
CA VAL A 134 20.25 13.13 4.99
C VAL A 134 19.58 14.46 4.67
N GLN A 135 20.35 15.49 4.37
CA GLN A 135 19.82 16.80 3.97
C GLN A 135 18.91 16.68 2.74
N SER A 136 19.34 15.93 1.71
CA SER A 136 18.53 15.71 0.51
C SER A 136 17.18 15.04 0.80
N VAL A 137 17.10 14.13 1.79
CA VAL A 137 15.84 13.54 2.23
C VAL A 137 14.99 14.59 2.96
N CYS A 138 15.55 15.31 3.91
CA CYS A 138 14.83 16.32 4.67
C CYS A 138 14.32 17.48 3.80
N ASP A 139 15.10 17.92 2.82
CA ASP A 139 14.66 18.93 1.83
C ASP A 139 13.46 18.45 1.01
N ALA A 140 13.38 17.15 0.72
CA ALA A 140 12.25 16.59 -0.01
C ALA A 140 10.93 16.64 0.78
N PHE A 141 11.03 16.78 2.10
CA PHE A 141 9.90 16.83 3.03
C PHE A 141 9.70 18.19 3.70
N ASP A 142 10.45 19.21 3.26
CA ASP A 142 10.42 20.55 3.86
C ASP A 142 10.80 20.55 5.38
N LEU A 143 11.70 19.65 5.77
CA LEU A 143 12.18 19.45 7.14
C LEU A 143 13.57 20.07 7.39
N ALA A 144 14.01 20.99 6.55
CA ALA A 144 15.37 21.55 6.64
C ALA A 144 15.60 22.31 7.95
N ASP A 145 14.60 23.06 8.43
CA ASP A 145 14.68 23.85 9.66
C ASP A 145 14.68 22.92 10.89
N GLU A 146 13.87 21.87 10.91
CA GLU A 146 13.83 20.85 11.96
C GLU A 146 15.13 20.08 12.01
N LEU A 147 15.71 19.71 10.86
CA LEU A 147 17.00 19.05 10.78
C LEU A 147 18.12 19.94 11.32
N ALA A 148 18.13 21.22 10.98
CA ALA A 148 19.13 22.16 11.46
C ALA A 148 19.07 22.29 13.00
N THR A 149 17.87 22.34 13.57
CA THR A 149 17.64 22.36 15.01
C THR A 149 18.10 21.07 15.67
N LEU A 150 17.73 19.91 15.11
CA LEU A 150 18.17 18.59 15.60
C LEU A 150 19.69 18.47 15.57
N SER A 151 20.32 18.85 14.47
CA SER A 151 21.77 18.80 14.30
C SER A 151 22.51 19.69 15.33
N HIS A 152 21.93 20.83 15.70
CA HIS A 152 22.48 21.70 16.73
C HIS A 152 22.36 21.09 18.13
N ASP A 153 21.25 20.45 18.41
CA ASP A 153 20.93 19.93 19.75
C ASP A 153 21.47 18.51 19.99
N VAL A 154 21.91 17.79 18.95
CA VAL A 154 22.24 16.36 19.01
C VAL A 154 23.30 16.02 20.05
N ILE A 155 24.26 16.91 20.28
CA ILE A 155 25.33 16.70 21.30
C ILE A 155 24.69 16.65 22.68
N THR A 156 23.86 17.63 23.02
CA THR A 156 23.14 17.71 24.29
C THR A 156 22.15 16.55 24.46
N LEU A 157 21.49 16.15 23.37
CA LEU A 157 20.57 15.02 23.36
C LEU A 157 21.30 13.68 23.57
N ALA A 158 22.47 13.50 22.98
CA ALA A 158 23.31 12.32 23.20
C ALA A 158 23.78 12.24 24.68
N GLU A 159 24.05 13.38 25.34
CA GLU A 159 24.32 13.46 26.78
C GLU A 159 23.08 13.13 27.61
N GLY A 160 21.87 13.50 27.15
CA GLY A 160 20.60 13.28 27.84
C GLY A 160 20.12 11.83 27.86
N GLY A 161 20.71 10.98 27.03
CA GLY A 161 20.41 9.54 26.96
C GLY A 161 19.71 9.10 25.67
N ALA A 162 19.63 7.79 25.48
CA ALA A 162 19.10 7.16 24.30
C ALA A 162 17.63 7.56 23.99
N ASP A 163 16.78 7.59 25.03
CA ASP A 163 15.35 7.89 24.89
C ASP A 163 15.12 9.31 24.34
N ALA A 164 15.84 10.29 24.86
CA ALA A 164 15.71 11.68 24.46
C ALA A 164 16.16 11.88 23.00
N LEU A 165 17.28 11.27 22.64
CA LEU A 165 17.83 11.33 21.28
C LEU A 165 16.89 10.64 20.28
N PHE A 166 16.41 9.43 20.57
CA PHE A 166 15.53 8.69 19.68
C PHE A 166 14.23 9.43 19.41
N ASN A 167 13.56 9.88 20.49
CA ASN A 167 12.28 10.60 20.35
C ASN A 167 12.45 11.90 19.56
N ARG A 168 13.53 12.62 19.75
CA ARG A 168 13.80 13.86 19.00
C ARG A 168 14.06 13.59 17.52
N VAL A 169 14.82 12.52 17.21
CA VAL A 169 15.03 12.09 15.83
C VAL A 169 13.70 11.65 15.20
N LEU A 170 12.90 10.88 15.94
CA LEU A 170 11.59 10.44 15.49
C LEU A 170 10.65 11.63 15.24
N ASP A 171 10.63 12.63 16.10
CA ASP A 171 9.83 13.85 15.92
C ASP A 171 10.25 14.64 14.68
N THR A 172 11.56 14.71 14.39
CA THR A 172 12.10 15.40 13.22
C THR A 172 11.85 14.67 11.93
N TYR A 173 12.13 13.37 11.91
CA TYR A 173 11.88 12.55 10.72
C TYR A 173 10.40 12.21 10.55
N GLY A 174 9.63 12.24 11.62
CA GLY A 174 8.20 11.99 11.76
C GLY A 174 7.63 10.90 10.84
N LEU A 175 6.67 10.14 11.33
CA LEU A 175 5.86 9.30 10.45
C LEU A 175 4.87 10.20 9.70
N GLN A 176 5.39 11.05 8.83
CA GLN A 176 4.62 12.05 8.08
C GLN A 176 3.92 11.37 6.90
N GLY A 177 2.63 11.57 6.79
CA GLY A 177 1.89 11.23 5.60
C GLY A 177 2.32 12.07 4.40
N PHE A 178 2.44 11.44 3.26
CA PHE A 178 2.83 12.11 2.02
C PHE A 178 1.63 12.24 1.11
N ALA A 179 1.11 13.45 1.00
CA ALA A 179 0.17 13.77 -0.06
C ALA A 179 0.96 14.00 -1.33
N SER A 180 0.91 13.11 -2.32
CA SER A 180 1.23 13.54 -3.66
C SER A 180 1.24 12.48 -4.77
N THR A 181 1.53 12.96 -5.97
CA THR A 181 1.61 12.23 -7.22
C THR A 181 2.71 11.16 -7.20
N VAL A 182 2.52 10.06 -7.93
CA VAL A 182 3.46 8.92 -8.04
C VAL A 182 4.88 9.34 -8.39
N HIS A 183 5.07 10.47 -9.08
CA HIS A 183 6.41 10.97 -9.41
C HIS A 183 7.17 11.50 -8.19
N ALA A 184 6.49 12.17 -7.27
CA ALA A 184 7.10 12.57 -6.00
C ALA A 184 7.49 11.35 -5.17
N TRP A 185 6.73 10.27 -5.29
CA TRP A 185 6.97 9.00 -4.62
C TRP A 185 8.24 8.29 -5.08
N THR A 186 8.47 8.18 -6.38
CA THR A 186 9.69 7.61 -6.94
C THR A 186 10.92 8.40 -6.47
N ASP A 187 10.83 9.72 -6.44
CA ASP A 187 11.94 10.54 -5.94
C ASP A 187 12.17 10.35 -4.44
N VAL A 188 11.11 10.22 -3.66
CA VAL A 188 11.19 10.00 -2.21
C VAL A 188 11.74 8.62 -1.88
N SER A 189 11.24 7.56 -2.53
CA SER A 189 11.74 6.21 -2.31
C SER A 189 13.21 6.08 -2.71
N HIS A 190 13.63 6.67 -3.81
CA HIS A 190 15.04 6.73 -4.20
C HIS A 190 15.93 7.43 -3.18
N ARG A 191 15.47 8.54 -2.60
CA ARG A 191 16.22 9.27 -1.57
C ARG A 191 16.34 8.48 -0.27
N PHE A 192 15.26 7.86 0.21
CA PHE A 192 15.32 6.97 1.37
C PHE A 192 16.21 5.75 1.11
N ARG A 193 16.12 5.16 -0.06
CA ARG A 193 16.99 4.06 -0.44
C ARG A 193 18.46 4.48 -0.52
N SER A 194 18.76 5.66 -1.07
CA SER A 194 20.13 6.21 -1.08
C SER A 194 20.64 6.42 0.34
N LEU A 195 19.80 6.82 1.28
CA LEU A 195 20.14 6.95 2.69
C LEU A 195 20.52 5.59 3.29
N THR A 196 19.70 4.55 3.06
CA THR A 196 19.99 3.20 3.59
C THR A 196 21.26 2.57 2.99
N GLN A 197 21.63 2.98 1.79
CA GLN A 197 22.83 2.50 1.08
C GLN A 197 24.05 3.40 1.26
N SER A 198 23.90 4.57 1.87
CA SER A 198 24.98 5.56 1.98
C SER A 198 26.22 4.99 2.68
N SER A 199 27.36 5.15 2.02
CA SER A 199 28.65 4.81 2.62
C SER A 199 29.02 5.73 3.79
N GLU A 200 28.44 6.92 3.86
CA GLU A 200 28.64 7.88 4.94
C GLU A 200 28.00 7.40 6.24
N LEU A 201 26.83 6.76 6.15
CA LEU A 201 26.19 6.08 7.28
C LEU A 201 26.96 4.83 7.74
N ASN A 202 27.79 4.26 6.88
CA ASN A 202 28.58 3.08 7.19
C ASN A 202 30.05 3.40 7.57
N SER A 203 30.49 4.66 7.47
CA SER A 203 31.90 5.03 7.54
C SER A 203 32.24 6.01 8.65
N ALA A 204 31.39 6.18 9.69
CA ALA A 204 31.76 6.99 10.84
C ALA A 204 33.09 6.45 11.41
N LYS A 205 34.19 7.12 11.07
CA LYS A 205 35.50 6.77 11.60
C LYS A 205 35.60 7.38 12.98
N PRO A 206 35.76 6.58 14.04
CA PRO A 206 35.91 7.11 15.37
C PRO A 206 37.13 8.04 15.43
N GLN A 207 36.99 9.18 16.09
CA GLN A 207 38.14 10.00 16.38
C GLN A 207 39.17 9.19 17.16
N ALA A 208 40.44 9.35 16.85
CA ALA A 208 41.52 8.64 17.52
C ALA A 208 41.49 8.92 19.02
N VAL A 209 41.10 7.94 19.82
CA VAL A 209 40.97 8.03 21.28
C VAL A 209 42.07 7.20 21.94
N ALA A 210 42.54 7.66 23.08
CA ALA A 210 43.72 7.09 23.77
C ALA A 210 43.51 5.68 24.36
N SER A 211 42.27 5.16 24.41
CA SER A 211 41.95 3.86 25.01
C SER A 211 41.09 3.01 24.02
N ARG A 212 41.48 1.73 23.85
CA ARG A 212 40.77 0.77 23.01
C ARG A 212 39.30 0.57 23.43
N THR A 213 39.07 0.48 24.74
CA THR A 213 37.72 0.30 25.30
C THR A 213 36.80 1.50 25.03
N THR A 214 37.37 2.70 25.02
CA THR A 214 36.65 3.94 24.70
C THR A 214 36.32 4.01 23.21
N SER A 215 37.25 3.63 22.34
CA SER A 215 37.03 3.56 20.90
C SER A 215 35.91 2.56 20.57
N GLU A 216 35.94 1.37 21.17
CA GLU A 216 34.89 0.34 20.99
C GLU A 216 33.50 0.83 21.43
N ARG A 217 33.42 1.65 22.50
CA ARG A 217 32.16 2.26 22.94
C ARG A 217 31.64 3.30 21.95
N ILE A 218 32.51 4.17 21.46
CA ILE A 218 32.15 5.18 20.45
C ILE A 218 31.68 4.48 19.19
N GLU A 219 32.41 3.47 18.70
CA GLU A 219 32.02 2.69 17.52
C GLU A 219 30.65 2.03 17.67
N LYS A 220 30.38 1.45 18.85
CA LYS A 220 29.09 0.81 19.15
C LYS A 220 27.95 1.83 19.19
N ALA A 221 28.15 2.98 19.82
CA ALA A 221 27.13 4.02 19.88
C ALA A 221 26.84 4.62 18.50
N ASN A 222 27.89 4.86 17.70
CA ASN A 222 27.73 5.33 16.31
C ASN A 222 27.02 4.32 15.43
N ALA A 223 27.35 3.04 15.54
CA ALA A 223 26.66 1.97 14.81
C ALA A 223 25.18 1.90 15.19
N ALA A 224 24.85 2.07 16.48
CA ALA A 224 23.46 2.14 16.93
C ALA A 224 22.71 3.35 16.34
N GLY A 225 23.35 4.54 16.34
CA GLY A 225 22.77 5.74 15.71
C GLY A 225 22.51 5.59 14.21
N GLN A 226 23.46 4.98 13.51
CA GLN A 226 23.31 4.68 12.07
C GLN A 226 22.18 3.68 11.79
N ALA A 227 22.11 2.61 12.60
CA ALA A 227 21.02 1.61 12.48
C ALA A 227 19.67 2.25 12.72
N MET A 228 19.54 3.09 13.75
CA MET A 228 18.31 3.86 14.04
C MET A 228 17.88 4.71 12.84
N ILE A 229 18.76 5.50 12.24
CA ILE A 229 18.44 6.35 11.10
C ILE A 229 17.96 5.51 9.90
N ARG A 230 18.62 4.38 9.63
CA ARG A 230 18.20 3.46 8.55
C ARG A 230 16.84 2.83 8.84
N GLY A 231 16.62 2.29 10.03
CA GLY A 231 15.35 1.69 10.44
C GLY A 231 14.19 2.67 10.37
N LEU A 232 14.37 3.91 10.85
CA LEU A 232 13.37 4.98 10.75
C LEU A 232 13.12 5.38 9.28
N SER A 233 14.14 5.37 8.44
CA SER A 233 13.96 5.64 7.00
C SER A 233 13.09 4.57 6.34
N VAL A 234 13.31 3.29 6.65
CA VAL A 234 12.48 2.18 6.17
C VAL A 234 11.06 2.30 6.71
N ALA A 235 10.89 2.63 8.00
CA ALA A 235 9.55 2.83 8.58
C ALA A 235 8.78 3.95 7.86
N ASN A 236 9.45 5.05 7.52
CA ASN A 236 8.84 6.11 6.70
C ASN A 236 8.43 5.64 5.31
N MET A 237 9.24 4.82 4.64
CA MET A 237 8.84 4.22 3.34
C MET A 237 7.59 3.36 3.48
N VAL A 238 7.43 2.63 4.59
CA VAL A 238 6.24 1.80 4.86
C VAL A 238 5.00 2.67 5.13
N VAL A 239 5.14 3.75 5.92
CA VAL A 239 4.06 4.73 6.13
C VAL A 239 3.61 5.30 4.81
N ALA A 240 4.57 5.70 4.06
CA ALA A 240 4.38 6.27 2.77
C ALA A 240 3.65 5.30 1.83
N ALA A 241 3.96 4.02 1.83
CA ALA A 241 3.21 3.00 1.10
C ALA A 241 1.72 2.95 1.50
N SER A 242 1.36 3.39 2.71
CA SER A 242 -0.03 3.46 3.16
C SER A 242 -0.87 4.47 2.37
N GLU A 243 -0.27 5.47 1.78
CA GLU A 243 -0.95 6.58 1.09
C GLU A 243 -0.90 6.49 -0.43
N ILE A 244 0.05 5.71 -1.00
CA ILE A 244 0.16 5.53 -2.44
C ILE A 244 -1.13 4.98 -3.03
N GLY A 245 -1.68 5.68 -4.03
CA GLY A 245 -2.86 5.26 -4.77
C GLY A 245 -4.18 5.37 -4.00
N THR A 246 -4.19 6.01 -2.83
CA THR A 246 -5.45 6.31 -2.12
C THR A 246 -6.14 7.55 -2.65
N SER A 247 -5.57 8.21 -3.66
CA SER A 247 -5.94 9.55 -4.07
C SER A 247 -7.44 9.73 -4.30
N ASN A 248 -8.13 10.09 -3.23
CA ASN A 248 -9.16 11.10 -3.25
C ASN A 248 -8.55 12.50 -3.29
N ASP A 249 -7.29 12.63 -3.68
CA ASP A 249 -6.63 13.90 -3.88
C ASP A 249 -7.26 14.63 -5.05
N ARG A 250 -8.39 15.22 -4.74
CA ARG A 250 -8.89 16.39 -5.43
C ARG A 250 -7.94 17.54 -5.11
N LEU A 251 -6.77 17.50 -5.71
CA LEU A 251 -6.10 18.73 -6.03
C LEU A 251 -7.07 19.50 -6.92
N ASP A 252 -7.37 20.69 -6.54
CA ASP A 252 -8.32 21.65 -7.15
C ASP A 252 -8.89 21.22 -8.52
N ALA A 253 -10.20 21.43 -8.72
CA ALA A 253 -10.97 21.03 -9.90
C ALA A 253 -10.37 21.44 -11.28
N SER A 254 -9.20 22.04 -11.30
CA SER A 254 -8.45 22.49 -12.46
C SER A 254 -7.27 21.61 -12.86
N THR A 255 -6.86 20.66 -12.01
CA THR A 255 -5.75 19.74 -12.34
C THR A 255 -6.32 18.36 -12.71
N PRO A 256 -5.99 17.82 -13.90
CA PRO A 256 -6.40 16.47 -14.24
C PRO A 256 -5.79 15.50 -13.22
N VAL A 257 -6.64 14.69 -12.59
CA VAL A 257 -6.25 13.64 -11.66
C VAL A 257 -5.33 12.68 -12.40
N GLN A 258 -4.04 12.72 -12.14
CA GLN A 258 -3.10 11.74 -12.67
C GLN A 258 -3.19 10.50 -11.78
N THR A 259 -4.02 9.55 -12.18
CA THR A 259 -4.02 8.23 -11.55
C THR A 259 -2.69 7.54 -11.83
N ALA A 260 -2.10 7.00 -10.76
CA ALA A 260 -0.88 6.21 -10.88
C ALA A 260 -1.15 4.93 -11.70
N PRO A 261 -0.43 4.68 -12.79
CA PRO A 261 -0.60 3.46 -13.56
C PRO A 261 -0.12 2.24 -12.76
N TYR A 262 -0.64 1.08 -13.12
CA TYR A 262 -0.26 -0.20 -12.53
C TYR A 262 1.27 -0.40 -12.49
N ASP A 263 1.94 -0.13 -13.61
CA ASP A 263 3.37 -0.38 -13.75
C ASP A 263 4.21 0.49 -12.81
N ASP A 264 3.83 1.75 -12.62
CA ASP A 264 4.52 2.68 -11.72
C ASP A 264 4.31 2.26 -10.24
N LEU A 265 3.10 1.83 -9.87
CA LEU A 265 2.81 1.32 -8.53
C LEU A 265 3.63 0.05 -8.22
N ILE A 266 3.73 -0.86 -9.19
CA ILE A 266 4.53 -2.07 -9.02
C ILE A 266 6.03 -1.76 -8.93
N ALA A 267 6.51 -0.78 -9.67
CA ALA A 267 7.90 -0.33 -9.59
C ALA A 267 8.23 0.21 -8.19
N VAL A 268 7.41 1.13 -7.67
CA VAL A 268 7.56 1.67 -6.31
C VAL A 268 7.45 0.59 -5.25
N ARG A 269 6.47 -0.33 -5.37
CA ARG A 269 6.37 -1.48 -4.47
C ARG A 269 7.67 -2.26 -4.41
N ASN A 270 8.22 -2.63 -5.56
CA ASN A 270 9.42 -3.45 -5.64
C ASN A 270 10.61 -2.72 -5.03
N GLU A 271 10.73 -1.41 -5.21
CA GLU A 271 11.79 -0.60 -4.62
C GLU A 271 11.72 -0.57 -3.09
N ILE A 272 10.51 -0.38 -2.53
CA ILE A 272 10.31 -0.42 -1.07
C ILE A 272 10.64 -1.81 -0.52
N LEU A 273 10.18 -2.88 -1.20
CA LEU A 273 10.49 -4.25 -0.79
C LEU A 273 11.99 -4.55 -0.81
N GLU A 274 12.69 -4.09 -1.84
CA GLU A 274 14.15 -4.21 -1.92
C GLU A 274 14.85 -3.48 -0.76
N ALA A 275 14.42 -2.27 -0.41
CA ALA A 275 14.97 -1.53 0.73
C ALA A 275 14.76 -2.28 2.06
N ILE A 276 13.58 -2.85 2.27
CA ILE A 276 13.27 -3.69 3.45
C ILE A 276 14.16 -4.95 3.45
N ASP A 277 14.29 -5.63 2.32
CA ASP A 277 15.10 -6.84 2.19
C ASP A 277 16.60 -6.53 2.43
N GLU A 278 17.12 -5.42 1.91
CA GLU A 278 18.50 -4.96 2.18
C GLU A 278 18.76 -4.65 3.66
N GLU A 279 17.82 -3.99 4.35
CA GLU A 279 17.95 -3.70 5.77
C GLU A 279 17.83 -4.97 6.61
N SER A 280 16.96 -5.91 6.24
CA SER A 280 16.79 -7.18 6.96
C SER A 280 18.08 -8.02 7.01
N LEU A 281 18.96 -7.86 6.03
CA LEU A 281 20.27 -8.53 5.99
C LEU A 281 21.31 -7.90 6.91
N LYS A 282 21.10 -6.65 7.34
CA LYS A 282 22.03 -5.91 8.22
C LYS A 282 21.65 -6.04 9.69
N VAL A 283 20.39 -6.37 9.97
CA VAL A 283 19.83 -6.44 11.31
C VAL A 283 20.19 -7.76 11.98
N SER A 284 20.63 -7.70 13.24
CA SER A 284 20.92 -8.87 14.08
C SER A 284 19.87 -9.09 15.19
N SER A 285 18.92 -8.16 15.33
CA SER A 285 17.85 -8.21 16.35
C SER A 285 16.62 -8.92 15.79
N ASP A 286 16.20 -10.02 16.43
CA ASP A 286 15.02 -10.79 16.03
C ASP A 286 13.73 -9.94 16.00
N PRO A 287 13.43 -9.07 17.01
CA PRO A 287 12.24 -8.21 16.96
C PRO A 287 12.22 -7.26 15.77
N ILE A 288 13.35 -6.66 15.39
CA ILE A 288 13.43 -5.78 14.22
C ILE A 288 13.22 -6.60 12.94
N TYR A 289 13.84 -7.77 12.85
CA TYR A 289 13.66 -8.65 11.70
C TYR A 289 12.19 -9.08 11.52
N GLU A 290 11.50 -9.44 12.60
CA GLU A 290 10.08 -9.77 12.56
C GLU A 290 9.22 -8.56 12.12
N ALA A 291 9.51 -7.37 12.62
CA ALA A 291 8.83 -6.14 12.22
C ALA A 291 9.07 -5.77 10.75
N LEU A 292 10.28 -6.00 10.23
CA LEU A 292 10.59 -5.84 8.80
C LEU A 292 9.82 -6.84 7.93
N CYS A 293 9.70 -8.10 8.35
CA CYS A 293 8.91 -9.12 7.65
C CYS A 293 7.42 -8.74 7.60
N GLU A 294 6.86 -8.23 8.70
CA GLU A 294 5.48 -7.75 8.76
C GLU A 294 5.29 -6.53 7.85
N SER A 295 6.23 -5.57 7.89
CA SER A 295 6.24 -4.39 7.01
C SER A 295 6.28 -4.78 5.54
N ARG A 296 7.11 -5.75 5.19
CA ARG A 296 7.22 -6.29 3.83
C ARG A 296 5.89 -6.87 3.35
N SER A 297 5.24 -7.67 4.18
CA SER A 297 3.93 -8.26 3.87
C SER A 297 2.85 -7.19 3.69
N ALA A 298 2.81 -6.20 4.59
CA ALA A 298 1.84 -5.10 4.56
C ALA A 298 1.98 -4.25 3.29
N VAL A 299 3.19 -3.85 2.93
CA VAL A 299 3.48 -3.06 1.71
C VAL A 299 3.11 -3.83 0.45
N TYR A 300 3.49 -5.12 0.37
CA TYR A 300 3.16 -5.96 -0.77
C TYR A 300 1.65 -6.04 -1.00
N GLU A 301 0.90 -6.31 0.06
CA GLU A 301 -0.56 -6.43 0.00
C GLU A 301 -1.22 -5.09 -0.35
N ALA A 302 -0.82 -4.00 0.30
CA ALA A 302 -1.40 -2.69 0.12
C ALA A 302 -1.24 -2.17 -1.31
N ILE A 303 -0.04 -2.17 -1.85
CA ILE A 303 0.22 -1.63 -3.18
C ILE A 303 -0.32 -2.57 -4.26
N THR A 304 -0.21 -3.90 -4.09
CA THR A 304 -0.73 -4.87 -5.07
C THR A 304 -2.24 -4.74 -5.22
N GLN A 305 -2.98 -4.70 -4.10
CA GLN A 305 -4.45 -4.55 -4.14
C GLN A 305 -4.89 -3.26 -4.80
N ARG A 306 -4.16 -2.17 -4.60
CA ARG A 306 -4.46 -0.88 -5.23
C ARG A 306 -4.12 -0.88 -6.71
N ALA A 307 -3.01 -1.52 -7.09
CA ALA A 307 -2.57 -1.63 -8.47
C ALA A 307 -3.52 -2.45 -9.34
N GLU A 308 -4.15 -3.49 -8.81
CA GLU A 308 -5.06 -4.38 -9.57
C GLU A 308 -6.19 -3.64 -10.30
N ASN A 309 -6.62 -2.50 -9.78
CA ASN A 309 -7.71 -1.71 -10.35
C ASN A 309 -7.20 -0.52 -11.22
N GLN A 310 -5.90 -0.42 -11.46
CA GLN A 310 -5.32 0.69 -12.21
C GLN A 310 -5.03 0.33 -13.68
N ALA A 311 -5.12 1.34 -14.54
CA ALA A 311 -4.79 1.20 -15.95
C ALA A 311 -3.30 0.89 -16.14
N ARG A 312 -2.98 0.07 -17.14
CA ARG A 312 -1.59 -0.29 -17.49
C ARG A 312 -1.00 0.67 -18.49
N LEU A 313 0.31 0.77 -18.50
CA LEU A 313 1.04 1.52 -19.50
C LEU A 313 1.19 0.70 -20.79
N VAL A 314 0.92 1.34 -21.91
CA VAL A 314 1.12 0.79 -23.26
C VAL A 314 2.09 1.69 -24.01
N SER A 315 3.03 1.08 -24.69
CA SER A 315 3.92 1.79 -25.60
C SER A 315 3.20 2.09 -26.92
N PHE A 316 3.13 3.37 -27.27
CA PHE A 316 2.54 3.85 -28.51
C PHE A 316 3.51 4.74 -29.27
N LYS A 317 3.64 4.55 -30.57
CA LYS A 317 4.48 5.37 -31.43
C LYS A 317 3.63 6.11 -32.46
N PRO A 318 3.53 7.45 -32.39
CA PRO A 318 2.83 8.22 -33.40
C PRO A 318 3.49 8.06 -34.78
N SER A 319 2.71 8.11 -35.86
CA SER A 319 3.21 8.00 -37.23
C SER A 319 3.99 9.23 -37.68
N SER A 320 3.70 10.39 -37.08
CA SER A 320 4.33 11.67 -37.39
C SER A 320 4.34 12.57 -36.15
N VAL A 321 5.11 13.65 -36.20
CA VAL A 321 5.06 14.72 -35.20
C VAL A 321 3.68 15.39 -35.26
N GLN A 322 2.97 15.41 -34.13
CA GLN A 322 1.62 15.94 -34.02
C GLN A 322 1.38 16.62 -32.66
N PRO A 323 0.37 17.50 -32.52
CA PRO A 323 0.02 18.07 -31.22
C PRO A 323 -0.48 17.01 -30.24
N ALA A 324 -0.14 17.16 -28.95
CA ALA A 324 -0.59 16.25 -27.89
C ALA A 324 -2.12 16.20 -27.80
N LEU A 325 -2.81 17.30 -28.04
CA LEU A 325 -4.28 17.39 -28.07
C LEU A 325 -4.87 16.45 -29.15
N VAL A 326 -4.27 16.44 -30.35
CA VAL A 326 -4.69 15.56 -31.44
C VAL A 326 -4.44 14.11 -31.05
N LEU A 327 -3.25 13.83 -30.49
CA LEU A 327 -2.89 12.49 -30.03
C LEU A 327 -3.83 11.99 -28.93
N ALA A 328 -4.19 12.85 -27.97
CA ALA A 328 -5.14 12.52 -26.91
C ALA A 328 -6.54 12.19 -27.47
N TYR A 329 -7.01 12.98 -28.42
CA TYR A 329 -8.28 12.73 -29.05
C TYR A 329 -8.27 11.45 -29.90
N ASP A 330 -7.21 11.20 -30.67
CA ASP A 330 -7.10 10.03 -31.53
C ASP A 330 -7.00 8.72 -30.74
N TYR A 331 -6.33 8.76 -29.58
CA TYR A 331 -6.08 7.57 -28.78
C TYR A 331 -7.17 7.31 -27.72
N TYR A 332 -7.59 8.36 -26.98
CA TYR A 332 -8.54 8.27 -25.87
C TYR A 332 -9.97 8.71 -26.24
N GLY A 333 -10.17 9.33 -27.40
CA GLY A 333 -11.44 10.00 -27.72
C GLY A 333 -11.68 11.28 -26.92
N ASP A 334 -10.73 11.69 -26.08
CA ASP A 334 -10.84 12.84 -25.17
C ASP A 334 -9.57 13.72 -25.23
N ALA A 335 -9.75 14.93 -25.78
CA ALA A 335 -8.67 15.91 -25.90
C ALA A 335 -8.22 16.49 -24.55
N SER A 336 -9.05 16.42 -23.50
CA SER A 336 -8.69 16.95 -22.16
C SER A 336 -7.51 16.22 -21.51
N ARG A 337 -7.19 15.02 -21.98
CA ARG A 337 -6.06 14.19 -21.51
C ARG A 337 -4.71 14.58 -22.10
N GLU A 338 -4.62 15.70 -22.84
CA GLU A 338 -3.36 16.23 -23.37
C GLU A 338 -2.28 16.39 -22.30
N ALA A 339 -2.64 17.01 -21.18
CA ALA A 339 -1.71 17.30 -20.10
C ALA A 339 -1.10 16.02 -19.50
N GLU A 340 -1.86 14.92 -19.48
CA GLU A 340 -1.39 13.60 -19.02
C GLU A 340 -0.30 13.05 -19.93
N ILE A 341 -0.50 13.11 -21.25
CA ILE A 341 0.48 12.63 -22.24
C ILE A 341 1.78 13.45 -22.15
N VAL A 342 1.65 14.76 -22.06
CA VAL A 342 2.79 15.70 -21.98
C VAL A 342 3.59 15.47 -20.70
N GLY A 343 2.93 15.40 -19.55
CA GLY A 343 3.57 15.21 -18.25
C GLY A 343 4.27 13.85 -18.15
N ARG A 344 3.58 12.78 -18.53
CA ARG A 344 4.09 11.40 -18.44
C ARG A 344 5.33 11.18 -19.31
N ASN A 345 5.35 11.73 -20.52
CA ASN A 345 6.44 11.56 -21.46
C ASN A 345 7.48 12.69 -21.41
N LYS A 346 7.37 13.62 -20.44
CA LYS A 346 8.27 14.77 -20.27
C LYS A 346 8.45 15.57 -21.55
N ILE A 347 7.33 15.77 -22.30
CA ILE A 347 7.36 16.47 -23.59
C ILE A 347 7.49 17.97 -23.34
N ARG A 348 8.49 18.61 -23.97
CA ARG A 348 8.78 20.03 -23.75
C ARG A 348 7.72 20.97 -24.30
N HIS A 349 7.05 20.57 -25.39
CA HIS A 349 6.07 21.42 -26.08
C HIS A 349 4.90 20.58 -26.56
N SER A 350 3.71 20.84 -26.00
CA SER A 350 2.50 20.06 -26.30
C SER A 350 2.07 20.12 -27.77
N GLY A 351 2.41 21.18 -28.49
CA GLY A 351 2.11 21.33 -29.91
C GLY A 351 2.96 20.43 -30.85
N PHE A 352 4.06 19.83 -30.33
CA PHE A 352 5.01 19.07 -31.15
C PHE A 352 5.46 17.81 -30.42
N VAL A 353 4.58 16.84 -30.31
CA VAL A 353 4.90 15.52 -29.76
C VAL A 353 5.77 14.76 -30.78
N PRO A 354 6.98 14.33 -30.38
CA PRO A 354 7.86 13.63 -31.30
C PRO A 354 7.33 12.23 -31.65
N ALA A 355 7.65 11.75 -32.85
CA ALA A 355 7.30 10.41 -33.33
C ALA A 355 8.23 9.33 -32.73
N VAL A 356 8.34 9.31 -31.41
CA VAL A 356 9.07 8.31 -30.62
C VAL A 356 8.11 7.40 -29.86
N GLU A 357 8.63 6.40 -29.22
CA GLU A 357 7.84 5.53 -28.34
C GLU A 357 7.39 6.31 -27.09
N LEU A 358 6.08 6.43 -26.93
CA LEU A 358 5.41 7.14 -25.83
C LEU A 358 4.72 6.13 -24.92
N LYS A 359 4.65 6.45 -23.62
CA LYS A 359 3.89 5.69 -22.65
C LYS A 359 2.51 6.31 -22.50
N LEU A 360 1.47 5.55 -22.82
CA LEU A 360 0.06 5.93 -22.69
C LEU A 360 -0.65 4.95 -21.75
N LEU A 361 -1.75 5.38 -21.14
CA LEU A 361 -2.59 4.46 -20.36
C LEU A 361 -3.45 3.60 -21.30
N ASN A 362 -3.60 2.33 -20.97
CA ASN A 362 -4.57 1.45 -21.62
C ASN A 362 -5.94 1.69 -20.99
N GLU A 363 -6.99 1.90 -21.82
CA GLU A 363 -8.38 1.96 -21.35
C GLU A 363 -8.98 0.59 -21.11
#